data_5965b229c5659859d1504c05fef31736
#
_entry.id   5965b229c5659859d1504c05fef31736
#
_cell.length_a   1.000
_cell.length_b   1.000
_cell.length_c   1.000
_cell.angle_alpha   90.00
_cell.angle_beta   90.00
_cell.angle_gamma   90.00
#
_symmetry.space_group_name_H-M   'P 1'
#
loop_
_entity.id
_entity.type
_entity.pdbx_description
1 polymer ?
#
loop_
_entity_poly.entity_id
_entity_poly.type
_entity_poly.pdbx_seq_one_letter_code
_entity_poly.pdbx_strand_id
1 'polypeptide(L)'
;MKLLLNTVYKFSAAHRAMLEAVCPGLELVELNNSAVEQLDGTEVDFLVSEQVPRNLEAWGRLHWVQLLSAGSNQLAGHPIQKTTIPVTTASGTHGVPIAQYVSCATLMLAHRMPQVLQYKETQQWPNRLALAGRPLRGQTVGIIGYGSIGRECARQLAAFGLRVLCLKRDPQARQDEGFNAWPGTGDPEGRIPAGWFGPAQLTEFLPQCDYVVVTVPSTPQTEGMLGLAQLALLKRSAHLIVISRGGIVPEPVLAAALRSGLLAGAVIDCYVQEPLNGPHEFFSTPNLIMTPHMSGVFEGFWNLMVDLLAENLRRFLTGAPLLNRVSHRLGY
;
A
#
# COMPACT_ATOMS: atom_id res chain seq x y z
N MET A 1 26.59 -0.20 -19.15
CA MET A 1 25.48 0.53 -18.51
C MET A 1 25.73 0.61 -17.02
N LYS A 2 25.26 1.66 -16.35
CA LYS A 2 25.48 1.89 -14.92
C LYS A 2 24.15 1.97 -14.17
N LEU A 3 23.96 1.09 -13.20
CA LEU A 3 22.82 1.10 -12.31
C LEU A 3 23.26 1.61 -10.93
N LEU A 4 22.59 2.65 -10.47
CA LEU A 4 22.79 3.22 -9.15
C LEU A 4 21.68 2.73 -8.20
N LEU A 5 22.07 1.98 -7.17
CA LEU A 5 21.19 1.59 -6.06
C LEU A 5 21.40 2.58 -4.90
N ASN A 6 20.44 3.45 -4.68
CA ASN A 6 20.47 4.44 -3.59
C ASN A 6 19.50 4.06 -2.47
N THR A 7 19.93 3.17 -1.60
CA THR A 7 19.20 2.69 -0.42
C THR A 7 20.19 2.15 0.62
N VAL A 8 19.73 1.93 1.85
CA VAL A 8 20.54 1.28 2.91
C VAL A 8 20.86 -0.20 2.60
N TYR A 9 20.13 -0.80 1.67
CA TYR A 9 20.34 -2.19 1.27
C TYR A 9 21.53 -2.35 0.34
N LYS A 10 22.16 -3.54 0.40
CA LYS A 10 23.24 -3.96 -0.49
C LYS A 10 22.87 -5.24 -1.23
N PHE A 11 23.16 -5.30 -2.51
CA PHE A 11 22.94 -6.49 -3.30
C PHE A 11 23.80 -7.65 -2.82
N SER A 12 23.19 -8.81 -2.59
CA SER A 12 23.91 -10.06 -2.35
C SER A 12 24.67 -10.51 -3.59
N ALA A 13 25.60 -11.45 -3.45
CA ALA A 13 26.29 -12.04 -4.58
C ALA A 13 25.31 -12.69 -5.59
N ALA A 14 24.24 -13.31 -5.11
CA ALA A 14 23.18 -13.89 -5.95
C ALA A 14 22.41 -12.81 -6.75
N HIS A 15 22.08 -11.69 -6.11
CA HIS A 15 21.41 -10.55 -6.76
C HIS A 15 22.29 -9.95 -7.87
N ARG A 16 23.58 -9.78 -7.61
CA ARG A 16 24.56 -9.29 -8.61
C ARG A 16 24.68 -10.23 -9.78
N ALA A 17 24.79 -11.54 -9.52
CA ALA A 17 24.89 -12.55 -10.57
C ALA A 17 23.62 -12.58 -11.44
N MET A 18 22.43 -12.41 -10.84
CA MET A 18 21.16 -12.33 -11.59
C MET A 18 21.13 -11.11 -12.51
N LEU A 19 21.50 -9.94 -12.03
CA LEU A 19 21.50 -8.71 -12.84
C LEU A 19 22.56 -8.76 -13.93
N GLU A 20 23.76 -9.29 -13.65
CA GLU A 20 24.83 -9.50 -14.62
C GLU A 20 24.42 -10.49 -15.72
N ALA A 21 23.68 -11.54 -15.38
CA ALA A 21 23.17 -12.48 -16.37
C ALA A 21 22.17 -11.84 -17.35
N VAL A 22 21.40 -10.84 -16.87
CA VAL A 22 20.45 -10.09 -17.72
C VAL A 22 21.16 -9.01 -18.54
N CYS A 23 22.14 -8.32 -17.97
CA CYS A 23 22.87 -7.23 -18.59
C CYS A 23 24.38 -7.41 -18.37
N PRO A 24 25.09 -8.22 -19.23
CA PRO A 24 26.51 -8.43 -19.10
C PRO A 24 27.30 -7.11 -19.12
N GLY A 25 28.22 -6.93 -18.17
CA GLY A 25 29.00 -5.70 -18.01
C GLY A 25 28.23 -4.56 -17.34
N LEU A 26 27.13 -4.85 -16.63
CA LEU A 26 26.41 -3.85 -15.84
C LEU A 26 27.26 -3.39 -14.65
N GLU A 27 27.63 -2.12 -14.62
CA GLU A 27 28.25 -1.50 -13.46
C GLU A 27 27.21 -1.24 -12.36
N LEU A 28 27.37 -1.88 -11.21
CA LEU A 28 26.47 -1.72 -10.06
C LEU A 28 27.15 -0.83 -9.02
N VAL A 29 26.60 0.36 -8.81
CA VAL A 29 27.04 1.31 -7.79
C VAL A 29 26.02 1.36 -6.66
N GLU A 30 26.47 1.18 -5.42
CA GLU A 30 25.61 1.17 -4.24
C GLU A 30 25.95 2.33 -3.31
N LEU A 31 24.96 3.14 -3.03
CA LEU A 31 25.03 4.23 -2.08
C LEU A 31 24.17 3.92 -0.85
N ASN A 32 24.36 4.69 0.21
CA ASN A 32 23.72 4.45 1.50
C ASN A 32 22.59 5.44 1.76
N ASN A 33 21.53 5.40 0.92
CA ASN A 33 20.36 6.28 0.98
C ASN A 33 20.73 7.77 1.10
N SER A 34 21.65 8.19 0.25
CA SER A 34 22.10 9.58 0.18
C SER A 34 21.01 10.47 -0.43
N ALA A 35 21.00 11.76 -0.09
CA ALA A 35 20.10 12.71 -0.72
C ALA A 35 20.35 12.74 -2.23
N VAL A 36 19.36 12.33 -3.02
CA VAL A 36 19.50 12.12 -4.46
C VAL A 36 19.94 13.38 -5.21
N GLU A 37 19.60 14.56 -4.68
CA GLU A 37 19.98 15.86 -5.24
C GLU A 37 21.49 16.18 -5.10
N GLN A 38 22.19 15.44 -4.25
CA GLN A 38 23.64 15.60 -4.00
C GLN A 38 24.48 14.59 -4.79
N LEU A 39 23.83 13.69 -5.54
CA LEU A 39 24.51 12.64 -6.29
C LEU A 39 24.94 13.14 -7.66
N ASP A 40 26.09 12.66 -8.12
CA ASP A 40 26.51 12.79 -9.52
C ASP A 40 25.78 11.76 -10.37
N GLY A 41 24.81 12.22 -11.14
CA GLY A 41 24.00 11.41 -12.04
C GLY A 41 24.51 11.35 -13.48
N THR A 42 25.63 12.02 -13.82
CA THR A 42 26.06 12.24 -15.21
C THR A 42 26.27 10.95 -15.99
N GLU A 43 26.73 9.88 -15.34
CA GLU A 43 26.99 8.57 -15.97
C GLU A 43 25.97 7.48 -15.58
N VAL A 44 24.89 7.84 -14.88
CA VAL A 44 23.88 6.86 -14.42
C VAL A 44 22.84 6.61 -15.50
N ASP A 45 22.71 5.36 -15.93
CA ASP A 45 21.69 4.93 -16.89
C ASP A 45 20.39 4.53 -16.18
N PHE A 46 20.48 3.89 -15.00
CA PHE A 46 19.34 3.40 -14.22
C PHE A 46 19.46 3.79 -12.75
N LEU A 47 18.37 4.28 -12.17
CA LEU A 47 18.29 4.63 -10.76
C LEU A 47 17.28 3.74 -10.04
N VAL A 48 17.71 3.09 -8.95
CA VAL A 48 16.84 2.37 -8.01
C VAL A 48 16.86 3.15 -6.69
N SER A 49 15.74 3.80 -6.34
CA SER A 49 15.70 4.70 -5.18
C SER A 49 14.26 4.95 -4.74
N GLU A 50 14.07 5.38 -3.49
CA GLU A 50 12.80 5.96 -3.03
C GLU A 50 12.60 7.40 -3.52
N GLN A 51 13.68 8.09 -3.83
CA GLN A 51 13.70 9.48 -4.27
C GLN A 51 14.04 9.57 -5.77
N VAL A 52 13.53 10.61 -6.42
CA VAL A 52 13.80 10.92 -7.82
C VAL A 52 14.45 12.30 -7.90
N PRO A 53 15.56 12.49 -8.65
CA PRO A 53 16.22 13.78 -8.75
C PRO A 53 15.31 14.81 -9.43
N ARG A 54 15.22 16.01 -8.87
CA ARG A 54 14.48 17.12 -9.50
C ARG A 54 15.26 17.84 -10.57
N ASN A 55 16.61 17.91 -10.41
CA ASN A 55 17.51 18.43 -11.43
C ASN A 55 17.86 17.34 -12.44
N LEU A 56 16.98 17.07 -13.39
CA LEU A 56 17.14 16.03 -14.40
C LEU A 56 18.23 16.36 -15.44
N GLU A 57 18.63 17.63 -15.57
CA GLU A 57 19.72 18.02 -16.47
C GLU A 57 21.06 17.41 -16.03
N ALA A 58 21.30 17.30 -14.71
CA ALA A 58 22.48 16.64 -14.16
C ALA A 58 22.44 15.09 -14.34
N TRP A 59 21.34 14.54 -14.86
CA TRP A 59 21.14 13.12 -15.08
C TRP A 59 20.89 12.82 -16.56
N GLY A 60 21.68 13.44 -17.44
CA GLY A 60 21.45 13.41 -18.88
C GLY A 60 21.46 12.02 -19.54
N ARG A 61 21.99 10.99 -18.86
CA ARG A 61 21.98 9.59 -19.31
C ARG A 61 20.88 8.74 -18.66
N LEU A 62 20.05 9.30 -17.78
CA LEU A 62 19.05 8.54 -17.05
C LEU A 62 17.94 8.05 -18.00
N HIS A 63 17.85 6.74 -18.16
CA HIS A 63 16.89 6.10 -19.03
C HIS A 63 15.67 5.54 -18.28
N TRP A 64 15.80 5.25 -16.99
CA TRP A 64 14.73 4.63 -16.21
C TRP A 64 14.97 4.78 -14.71
N VAL A 65 13.88 5.01 -13.95
CA VAL A 65 13.86 5.02 -12.48
C VAL A 65 12.96 3.91 -11.97
N GLN A 66 13.48 3.06 -11.08
CA GLN A 66 12.72 2.08 -10.31
C GLN A 66 12.55 2.57 -8.88
N LEU A 67 11.28 2.80 -8.49
CA LEU A 67 10.93 3.12 -7.10
C LEU A 67 10.85 1.85 -6.25
N LEU A 68 11.21 1.96 -4.97
CA LEU A 68 11.14 0.87 -3.99
C LEU A 68 9.74 0.74 -3.38
N SER A 69 8.92 1.77 -3.49
CA SER A 69 7.53 1.78 -3.00
C SER A 69 6.55 1.22 -4.01
N ALA A 70 5.45 0.64 -3.52
CA ALA A 70 4.31 0.23 -4.36
C ALA A 70 3.54 1.42 -4.95
N GLY A 71 3.58 2.58 -4.27
CA GLY A 71 2.97 3.83 -4.74
C GLY A 71 4.00 4.81 -5.27
N SER A 72 3.54 5.90 -5.88
CA SER A 72 4.38 6.93 -6.54
C SER A 72 4.05 8.36 -6.09
N ASN A 73 3.58 8.53 -4.86
CA ASN A 73 3.17 9.83 -4.31
C ASN A 73 4.26 10.91 -4.38
N GLN A 74 5.54 10.51 -4.23
CA GLN A 74 6.71 11.39 -4.34
C GLN A 74 6.85 12.04 -5.73
N LEU A 75 6.11 11.55 -6.73
CA LEU A 75 6.12 12.13 -8.07
C LEU A 75 5.06 13.24 -8.25
N ALA A 76 4.22 13.52 -7.26
CA ALA A 76 3.22 14.60 -7.36
C ALA A 76 3.90 15.95 -7.60
N GLY A 77 3.61 16.58 -8.76
CA GLY A 77 4.26 17.83 -9.17
C GLY A 77 5.77 17.73 -9.45
N HIS A 78 6.30 16.51 -9.61
CA HIS A 78 7.73 16.31 -9.89
C HIS A 78 8.07 16.59 -11.37
N PRO A 79 9.22 17.24 -11.66
CA PRO A 79 9.63 17.54 -13.04
C PRO A 79 9.70 16.33 -13.97
N ILE A 80 10.03 15.14 -13.48
CA ILE A 80 10.12 13.90 -14.28
C ILE A 80 8.79 13.57 -14.99
N GLN A 81 7.64 14.02 -14.47
CA GLN A 81 6.34 13.84 -15.11
C GLN A 81 6.24 14.57 -16.47
N LYS A 82 7.11 15.53 -16.73
CA LYS A 82 7.17 16.29 -17.99
C LYS A 82 8.20 15.70 -18.98
N THR A 83 8.84 14.60 -18.63
CA THR A 83 9.84 13.92 -19.46
C THR A 83 9.32 12.61 -20.04
N THR A 84 10.11 11.99 -20.91
CA THR A 84 9.83 10.65 -21.43
C THR A 84 10.49 9.54 -20.59
N ILE A 85 11.26 9.88 -19.56
CA ILE A 85 11.95 8.92 -18.68
C ILE A 85 10.87 8.12 -17.94
N PRO A 86 10.79 6.78 -18.14
CA PRO A 86 9.84 5.95 -17.43
C PRO A 86 10.22 5.85 -15.96
N VAL A 87 9.19 5.86 -15.11
CA VAL A 87 9.30 5.52 -13.70
C VAL A 87 8.44 4.30 -13.44
N THR A 88 8.98 3.32 -12.72
CA THR A 88 8.26 2.11 -12.32
C THR A 88 8.21 1.98 -10.81
N THR A 89 7.20 1.29 -10.29
CA THR A 89 7.02 1.05 -8.85
C THR A 89 7.26 -0.42 -8.50
N ALA A 90 7.36 -0.72 -7.20
CA ALA A 90 7.41 -2.07 -6.67
C ALA A 90 6.01 -2.68 -6.45
N SER A 91 4.99 -2.23 -7.20
CA SER A 91 3.65 -2.82 -7.13
C SER A 91 3.70 -4.32 -7.39
N GLY A 92 2.88 -5.10 -6.67
CA GLY A 92 2.85 -6.57 -6.78
C GLY A 92 3.82 -7.30 -5.85
N THR A 93 4.80 -6.63 -5.24
CA THR A 93 5.70 -7.25 -4.25
C THR A 93 5.09 -7.29 -2.85
N HIS A 94 4.26 -6.32 -2.50
CA HIS A 94 3.69 -6.13 -1.16
C HIS A 94 2.30 -6.77 -0.96
N GLY A 95 1.72 -7.41 -1.98
CA GLY A 95 0.35 -7.92 -1.92
C GLY A 95 0.11 -8.86 -0.74
N VAL A 96 0.93 -9.91 -0.63
CA VAL A 96 0.78 -10.94 0.42
C VAL A 96 1.06 -10.40 1.83
N PRO A 97 2.20 -9.74 2.12
CA PRO A 97 2.48 -9.27 3.48
C PRO A 97 1.43 -8.25 3.97
N ILE A 98 1.02 -7.30 3.14
CA ILE A 98 0.00 -6.34 3.52
C ILE A 98 -1.36 -7.02 3.72
N ALA A 99 -1.75 -7.98 2.87
CA ALA A 99 -3.01 -8.69 3.06
C ALA A 99 -3.01 -9.56 4.34
N GLN A 100 -1.87 -10.13 4.72
CA GLN A 100 -1.71 -10.81 6.01
C GLN A 100 -1.86 -9.84 7.18
N TYR A 101 -1.26 -8.66 7.08
CA TYR A 101 -1.45 -7.59 8.07
C TYR A 101 -2.93 -7.20 8.19
N VAL A 102 -3.63 -6.97 7.08
CA VAL A 102 -5.06 -6.65 7.05
C VAL A 102 -5.90 -7.77 7.64
N SER A 103 -5.56 -9.02 7.34
CA SER A 103 -6.22 -10.21 7.92
C SER A 103 -6.04 -10.27 9.43
N CYS A 104 -4.82 -10.06 9.92
CA CYS A 104 -4.50 -9.97 11.35
C CYS A 104 -5.31 -8.83 12.01
N ALA A 105 -5.29 -7.63 11.44
CA ALA A 105 -6.04 -6.48 11.92
C ALA A 105 -7.55 -6.77 11.99
N THR A 106 -8.11 -7.38 10.95
CA THR A 106 -9.52 -7.75 10.89
C THR A 106 -9.89 -8.75 11.99
N LEU A 107 -9.08 -9.78 12.22
CA LEU A 107 -9.26 -10.77 13.28
C LEU A 107 -9.11 -10.13 14.66
N MET A 108 -8.13 -9.26 14.87
CA MET A 108 -7.95 -8.53 16.14
C MET A 108 -9.20 -7.70 16.48
N LEU A 109 -9.76 -6.99 15.51
CA LEU A 109 -10.98 -6.20 15.70
C LEU A 109 -12.20 -7.10 15.96
N ALA A 110 -12.36 -8.17 15.17
CA ALA A 110 -13.47 -9.11 15.32
C ALA A 110 -13.51 -9.79 16.70
N HIS A 111 -12.36 -10.10 17.26
CA HIS A 111 -12.20 -10.74 18.57
C HIS A 111 -11.93 -9.77 19.72
N ARG A 112 -12.03 -8.46 19.50
CA ARG A 112 -11.76 -7.42 20.51
C ARG A 112 -10.40 -7.59 21.20
N MET A 113 -9.40 -8.03 20.44
CA MET A 113 -8.07 -8.33 20.99
C MET A 113 -7.42 -7.15 21.73
N PRO A 114 -7.56 -5.87 21.30
CA PRO A 114 -7.01 -4.75 22.05
C PRO A 114 -7.53 -4.68 23.48
N GLN A 115 -8.84 -4.92 23.69
CA GLN A 115 -9.46 -4.94 25.01
C GLN A 115 -9.06 -6.20 25.80
N VAL A 116 -8.94 -7.34 25.12
CA VAL A 116 -8.48 -8.59 25.74
C VAL A 116 -7.05 -8.48 26.23
N LEU A 117 -6.16 -7.83 25.47
CA LEU A 117 -4.76 -7.69 25.84
C LEU A 117 -4.55 -6.82 27.09
N GLN A 118 -5.47 -5.89 27.40
CA GLN A 118 -5.42 -5.09 28.62
C GLN A 118 -5.53 -5.93 29.91
N TYR A 119 -6.09 -7.14 29.83
CA TYR A 119 -6.14 -8.07 30.96
C TYR A 119 -4.75 -8.34 31.55
N LYS A 120 -3.73 -8.48 30.72
CA LYS A 120 -2.36 -8.71 31.18
C LYS A 120 -1.83 -7.52 32.00
N GLU A 121 -2.20 -6.30 31.64
CA GLU A 121 -1.77 -5.07 32.32
C GLU A 121 -2.54 -4.85 33.62
N THR A 122 -3.85 -5.06 33.60
CA THR A 122 -4.72 -4.85 34.75
C THR A 122 -4.65 -5.98 35.78
N GLN A 123 -4.17 -7.17 35.39
CA GLN A 123 -4.13 -8.39 36.20
C GLN A 123 -5.51 -8.79 36.78
N GLN A 124 -6.60 -8.34 36.15
CA GLN A 124 -7.97 -8.62 36.58
C GLN A 124 -8.70 -9.47 35.53
N TRP A 125 -9.28 -10.59 35.95
CA TRP A 125 -10.03 -11.48 35.07
C TRP A 125 -11.24 -10.74 34.50
N PRO A 126 -11.34 -10.53 33.17
CA PRO A 126 -12.41 -9.74 32.58
C PRO A 126 -13.72 -10.52 32.50
N ASN A 127 -14.82 -9.81 32.38
CA ASN A 127 -16.10 -10.42 31.98
C ASN A 127 -16.01 -10.91 30.53
N ARG A 128 -15.85 -12.20 30.33
CA ARG A 128 -15.69 -12.84 29.02
C ARG A 128 -16.86 -12.56 28.07
N LEU A 129 -18.09 -12.50 28.59
CA LEU A 129 -19.28 -12.24 27.79
C LEU A 129 -19.31 -10.78 27.26
N ALA A 130 -18.83 -9.83 28.06
CA ALA A 130 -18.72 -8.44 27.65
C ALA A 130 -17.64 -8.25 26.55
N LEU A 131 -16.67 -9.16 26.48
CA LEU A 131 -15.60 -9.17 25.47
C LEU A 131 -15.91 -10.11 24.28
N ALA A 132 -17.13 -10.68 24.20
CA ALA A 132 -17.48 -11.56 23.11
C ALA A 132 -17.26 -10.86 21.75
N GLY A 133 -16.47 -11.48 20.90
CA GLY A 133 -16.25 -11.05 19.52
C GLY A 133 -17.41 -11.41 18.60
N ARG A 134 -17.34 -10.93 17.38
CA ARG A 134 -18.31 -11.24 16.33
C ARG A 134 -17.63 -12.03 15.20
N PRO A 135 -18.07 -13.28 14.92
CA PRO A 135 -17.47 -14.07 13.84
C PRO A 135 -17.52 -13.33 12.49
N LEU A 136 -16.47 -13.46 11.68
CA LEU A 136 -16.37 -12.79 10.38
C LEU A 136 -17.33 -13.36 9.34
N ARG A 137 -17.66 -14.66 9.45
CA ARG A 137 -18.51 -15.36 8.48
C ARG A 137 -19.88 -14.66 8.34
N GLY A 138 -20.23 -14.33 7.10
CA GLY A 138 -21.48 -13.66 6.76
C GLY A 138 -21.46 -12.14 6.92
N GLN A 139 -20.36 -11.55 7.45
CA GLN A 139 -20.15 -10.11 7.43
C GLN A 139 -19.62 -9.65 6.06
N THR A 140 -19.67 -8.36 5.80
CA THR A 140 -19.25 -7.76 4.53
C THR A 140 -17.98 -6.94 4.73
N VAL A 141 -16.96 -7.18 3.90
CA VAL A 141 -15.81 -6.30 3.76
C VAL A 141 -15.92 -5.51 2.46
N GLY A 142 -15.80 -4.19 2.55
CA GLY A 142 -15.66 -3.29 1.43
C GLY A 142 -14.18 -2.95 1.21
N ILE A 143 -13.66 -3.21 0.03
CA ILE A 143 -12.27 -2.89 -0.33
C ILE A 143 -12.28 -1.67 -1.27
N ILE A 144 -11.74 -0.56 -0.79
CA ILE A 144 -11.58 0.67 -1.56
C ILE A 144 -10.19 0.65 -2.21
N GLY A 145 -10.16 0.40 -3.52
CA GLY A 145 -8.97 0.09 -4.31
C GLY A 145 -8.80 -1.41 -4.56
N TYR A 146 -8.75 -1.82 -5.81
CA TYR A 146 -8.65 -3.24 -6.18
C TYR A 146 -7.47 -3.48 -7.14
N GLY A 147 -6.28 -3.03 -6.70
CA GLY A 147 -4.98 -3.37 -7.28
C GLY A 147 -4.41 -4.64 -6.62
N SER A 148 -3.11 -4.91 -6.77
CA SER A 148 -2.44 -6.10 -6.24
C SER A 148 -2.73 -6.36 -4.75
N ILE A 149 -2.68 -5.32 -3.91
CA ILE A 149 -2.96 -5.41 -2.46
C ILE A 149 -4.44 -5.73 -2.20
N GLY A 150 -5.36 -4.94 -2.80
CA GLY A 150 -6.79 -5.12 -2.57
C GLY A 150 -7.30 -6.49 -3.03
N ARG A 151 -6.75 -7.04 -4.12
CA ARG A 151 -7.07 -8.38 -4.64
C ARG A 151 -6.62 -9.48 -3.68
N GLU A 152 -5.43 -9.35 -3.11
CA GLU A 152 -4.94 -10.34 -2.16
C GLU A 152 -5.68 -10.22 -0.81
N CYS A 153 -6.02 -9.01 -0.36
CA CYS A 153 -6.93 -8.82 0.79
C CYS A 153 -8.28 -9.50 0.55
N ALA A 154 -8.86 -9.34 -0.65
CA ALA A 154 -10.11 -10.00 -1.01
C ALA A 154 -10.00 -11.52 -0.90
N ARG A 155 -8.93 -12.12 -1.44
CA ARG A 155 -8.70 -13.57 -1.41
C ARG A 155 -8.59 -14.10 0.02
N GLN A 156 -7.80 -13.44 0.87
CA GLN A 156 -7.61 -13.87 2.25
C GLN A 156 -8.88 -13.66 3.10
N LEU A 157 -9.54 -12.52 2.98
CA LEU A 157 -10.74 -12.21 3.76
C LEU A 157 -11.95 -13.04 3.33
N ALA A 158 -12.09 -13.37 2.05
CA ALA A 158 -13.11 -14.30 1.57
C ALA A 158 -12.94 -15.70 2.18
N ALA A 159 -11.71 -16.16 2.44
CA ALA A 159 -11.46 -17.44 3.09
C ALA A 159 -11.99 -17.50 4.53
N PHE A 160 -12.11 -16.35 5.22
CA PHE A 160 -12.78 -16.26 6.52
C PHE A 160 -14.32 -16.19 6.42
N GLY A 161 -14.88 -16.29 5.21
CA GLY A 161 -16.31 -16.26 4.96
C GLY A 161 -16.92 -14.86 4.90
N LEU A 162 -16.13 -13.81 4.73
CA LEU A 162 -16.62 -12.46 4.46
C LEU A 162 -17.15 -12.36 3.02
N ARG A 163 -18.26 -11.66 2.84
CA ARG A 163 -18.71 -11.19 1.54
C ARG A 163 -17.87 -10.00 1.13
N VAL A 164 -17.20 -10.07 -0.01
CA VAL A 164 -16.32 -9.00 -0.51
C VAL A 164 -17.10 -8.08 -1.44
N LEU A 165 -17.04 -6.77 -1.20
CA LEU A 165 -17.43 -5.71 -2.12
C LEU A 165 -16.20 -4.92 -2.53
N CYS A 166 -16.17 -4.43 -3.75
CA CYS A 166 -15.06 -3.67 -4.29
C CYS A 166 -15.52 -2.31 -4.80
N LEU A 167 -14.80 -1.26 -4.39
CA LEU A 167 -14.91 0.07 -4.99
C LEU A 167 -13.58 0.43 -5.66
N LYS A 168 -13.63 0.71 -6.98
CA LYS A 168 -12.46 1.11 -7.76
C LYS A 168 -12.84 2.15 -8.82
N ARG A 169 -11.84 2.84 -9.35
CA ARG A 169 -12.04 3.92 -10.32
C ARG A 169 -12.86 3.49 -11.55
N ASP A 170 -12.52 2.35 -12.12
CA ASP A 170 -13.26 1.75 -13.22
C ASP A 170 -13.75 0.35 -12.81
N PRO A 171 -15.02 0.22 -12.41
CA PRO A 171 -15.59 -1.06 -11.97
C PRO A 171 -15.76 -2.08 -13.09
N GLN A 172 -15.63 -1.69 -14.37
CA GLN A 172 -15.69 -2.60 -15.51
C GLN A 172 -14.34 -3.26 -15.79
N ALA A 173 -13.24 -2.60 -15.48
CA ALA A 173 -11.89 -3.14 -15.63
C ALA A 173 -11.57 -4.12 -14.48
N ARG A 174 -12.11 -5.34 -14.57
CA ARG A 174 -12.02 -6.34 -13.48
C ARG A 174 -10.73 -7.12 -13.47
N GLN A 175 -10.13 -7.36 -14.62
CA GLN A 175 -8.86 -8.07 -14.76
C GLN A 175 -7.69 -7.24 -14.28
N ASP A 176 -6.62 -7.91 -13.91
CA ASP A 176 -5.33 -7.33 -13.51
C ASP A 176 -4.20 -8.08 -14.22
N GLU A 177 -3.48 -7.36 -15.05
CA GLU A 177 -2.32 -7.85 -15.80
C GLU A 177 -1.01 -7.33 -15.18
N GLY A 178 -1.09 -6.69 -13.99
CA GLY A 178 0.06 -6.15 -13.28
C GLY A 178 1.02 -7.25 -12.82
N PHE A 179 2.24 -6.86 -12.50
CA PHE A 179 3.22 -7.76 -11.91
C PHE A 179 2.72 -8.32 -10.58
N ASN A 180 2.88 -9.62 -10.39
CA ASN A 180 2.61 -10.30 -9.12
C ASN A 180 3.82 -11.16 -8.75
N ALA A 181 4.53 -10.77 -7.69
CA ALA A 181 5.68 -11.50 -7.18
C ALA A 181 5.33 -12.82 -6.46
N TRP A 182 4.04 -13.07 -6.22
CA TRP A 182 3.53 -14.20 -5.44
C TRP A 182 2.60 -15.07 -6.30
N PRO A 183 3.12 -16.04 -7.05
CA PRO A 183 2.31 -16.90 -7.92
C PRO A 183 1.14 -17.57 -7.17
N GLY A 184 -0.04 -17.62 -7.78
CA GLY A 184 -1.24 -18.23 -7.19
C GLY A 184 -1.96 -17.36 -6.14
N THR A 185 -1.56 -16.11 -5.98
CA THR A 185 -2.21 -15.15 -5.06
C THR A 185 -2.98 -14.07 -5.81
N GLY A 186 -3.71 -13.24 -5.05
CA GLY A 186 -4.55 -12.19 -5.61
C GLY A 186 -5.86 -12.71 -6.21
N ASP A 187 -6.42 -11.92 -7.10
CA ASP A 187 -7.65 -12.23 -7.86
C ASP A 187 -7.52 -11.61 -9.26
N PRO A 188 -6.62 -12.16 -10.12
CA PRO A 188 -6.29 -11.55 -11.41
C PRO A 188 -7.50 -11.42 -12.34
N GLU A 189 -8.48 -12.30 -12.22
CA GLU A 189 -9.68 -12.29 -13.06
C GLU A 189 -10.84 -11.48 -12.46
N GLY A 190 -10.71 -10.99 -11.21
CA GLY A 190 -11.75 -10.22 -10.54
C GLY A 190 -13.01 -11.03 -10.24
N ARG A 191 -12.87 -12.27 -9.79
CA ARG A 191 -14.00 -13.19 -9.53
C ARG A 191 -14.50 -13.16 -8.10
N ILE A 192 -13.70 -12.66 -7.15
CA ILE A 192 -14.02 -12.71 -5.72
C ILE A 192 -15.09 -11.69 -5.32
N PRO A 193 -15.10 -10.43 -5.78
CA PRO A 193 -16.09 -9.47 -5.34
C PRO A 193 -17.51 -9.84 -5.76
N ALA A 194 -18.43 -9.89 -4.77
CA ALA A 194 -19.86 -10.07 -5.00
C ALA A 194 -20.54 -8.80 -5.57
N GLY A 195 -19.86 -7.65 -5.50
CA GLY A 195 -20.35 -6.39 -6.05
C GLY A 195 -19.19 -5.43 -6.38
N TRP A 196 -19.36 -4.70 -7.49
CA TRP A 196 -18.40 -3.74 -8.02
C TRP A 196 -19.02 -2.36 -8.05
N PHE A 197 -18.32 -1.36 -7.50
CA PHE A 197 -18.77 0.01 -7.36
C PHE A 197 -17.73 0.98 -7.93
N GLY A 198 -18.20 2.03 -8.58
CA GLY A 198 -17.40 3.19 -8.98
C GLY A 198 -17.39 4.28 -7.90
N PRO A 199 -16.53 5.32 -8.03
CA PRO A 199 -16.44 6.40 -7.04
C PRO A 199 -17.76 7.14 -6.78
N ALA A 200 -18.61 7.31 -7.79
CA ALA A 200 -19.93 7.93 -7.65
C ALA A 200 -20.90 7.11 -6.79
N GLN A 201 -20.62 5.83 -6.57
CA GLN A 201 -21.45 4.91 -5.80
C GLN A 201 -20.93 4.70 -4.36
N LEU A 202 -20.04 5.55 -3.89
CA LEU A 202 -19.49 5.45 -2.54
C LEU A 202 -20.60 5.47 -1.46
N THR A 203 -21.65 6.25 -1.67
CA THR A 203 -22.80 6.36 -0.76
C THR A 203 -23.68 5.11 -0.72
N GLU A 204 -23.70 4.33 -1.81
CA GLU A 204 -24.39 3.03 -1.87
C GLU A 204 -23.52 1.91 -1.29
N PHE A 205 -22.21 2.04 -1.42
CA PHE A 205 -21.22 1.04 -1.01
C PHE A 205 -21.03 0.99 0.50
N LEU A 206 -20.77 2.15 1.15
CA LEU A 206 -20.40 2.23 2.56
C LEU A 206 -21.41 1.61 3.53
N PRO A 207 -22.75 1.81 3.40
CA PRO A 207 -23.73 1.25 4.35
C PRO A 207 -23.76 -0.28 4.37
N GLN A 208 -23.25 -0.94 3.35
CA GLN A 208 -23.22 -2.40 3.26
C GLN A 208 -22.07 -3.02 4.06
N CYS A 209 -21.03 -2.24 4.40
CA CYS A 209 -19.79 -2.74 4.93
C CYS A 209 -19.81 -2.87 6.46
N ASP A 210 -19.31 -4.00 6.96
CA ASP A 210 -18.96 -4.23 8.37
C ASP A 210 -17.47 -3.91 8.61
N TYR A 211 -16.65 -4.09 7.58
CA TYR A 211 -15.24 -3.68 7.52
C TYR A 211 -14.99 -2.90 6.24
N VAL A 212 -14.18 -1.87 6.32
CA VAL A 212 -13.69 -1.13 5.14
C VAL A 212 -12.18 -1.14 5.15
N VAL A 213 -11.59 -1.65 4.06
CA VAL A 213 -10.13 -1.68 3.84
C VAL A 213 -9.78 -0.66 2.76
N VAL A 214 -8.88 0.27 3.08
CA VAL A 214 -8.49 1.37 2.18
C VAL A 214 -7.10 1.08 1.62
N THR A 215 -7.02 0.87 0.30
CA THR A 215 -5.78 0.52 -0.44
C THR A 215 -5.53 1.42 -1.66
N VAL A 216 -6.30 2.49 -1.82
CA VAL A 216 -6.13 3.44 -2.94
C VAL A 216 -4.87 4.31 -2.75
N PRO A 217 -4.21 4.74 -3.83
CA PRO A 217 -3.13 5.72 -3.75
C PRO A 217 -3.66 7.08 -3.28
N SER A 218 -2.78 7.91 -2.71
CA SER A 218 -3.10 9.32 -2.46
C SER A 218 -3.03 10.10 -3.78
N THR A 219 -4.12 10.75 -4.12
CA THR A 219 -4.29 11.61 -5.30
C THR A 219 -5.24 12.75 -4.90
N PRO A 220 -5.31 13.83 -5.70
CA PRO A 220 -6.30 14.88 -5.44
C PRO A 220 -7.76 14.39 -5.34
N GLN A 221 -8.08 13.25 -5.95
CA GLN A 221 -9.43 12.65 -5.92
C GLN A 221 -9.66 11.76 -4.70
N THR A 222 -8.61 11.24 -4.07
CA THR A 222 -8.72 10.35 -2.92
C THR A 222 -8.37 11.03 -1.60
N GLU A 223 -7.75 12.19 -1.63
CA GLU A 223 -7.50 13.01 -0.45
C GLU A 223 -8.84 13.45 0.17
N GLY A 224 -9.00 13.18 1.46
CA GLY A 224 -10.23 13.49 2.21
C GLY A 224 -11.48 12.72 1.75
N MET A 225 -11.35 11.71 0.89
CA MET A 225 -12.52 11.01 0.32
C MET A 225 -13.40 10.33 1.36
N LEU A 226 -12.86 9.98 2.52
CA LEU A 226 -13.59 9.43 3.66
C LEU A 226 -13.68 10.46 4.79
N GLY A 227 -14.36 11.56 4.52
CA GLY A 227 -14.69 12.60 5.49
C GLY A 227 -15.82 12.20 6.44
N LEU A 228 -16.23 13.11 7.32
CA LEU A 228 -17.26 12.82 8.34
C LEU A 228 -18.58 12.35 7.72
N ALA A 229 -19.02 12.97 6.62
CA ALA A 229 -20.25 12.57 5.94
C ALA A 229 -20.19 11.12 5.42
N GLN A 230 -19.04 10.68 4.92
CA GLN A 230 -18.83 9.31 4.44
C GLN A 230 -18.74 8.33 5.60
N LEU A 231 -18.01 8.67 6.67
CA LEU A 231 -17.95 7.83 7.87
C LEU A 231 -19.32 7.65 8.53
N ALA A 232 -20.18 8.67 8.47
CA ALA A 232 -21.55 8.60 8.98
C ALA A 232 -22.49 7.64 8.21
N LEU A 233 -22.12 7.25 7.00
CA LEU A 233 -22.84 6.24 6.21
C LEU A 233 -22.52 4.81 6.66
N LEU A 234 -21.40 4.60 7.34
CA LEU A 234 -21.02 3.30 7.85
C LEU A 234 -21.93 2.85 9.00
N LYS A 235 -22.03 1.54 9.17
CA LYS A 235 -22.68 0.98 10.37
C LYS A 235 -21.91 1.43 11.62
N ARG A 236 -22.59 1.74 12.71
CA ARG A 236 -21.93 2.04 14.01
C ARG A 236 -21.03 0.90 14.50
N SER A 237 -21.32 -0.34 14.08
CA SER A 237 -20.51 -1.53 14.34
C SER A 237 -19.35 -1.71 13.35
N ALA A 238 -19.21 -0.83 12.37
CA ALA A 238 -18.19 -0.97 11.33
C ALA A 238 -16.79 -0.64 11.85
N HIS A 239 -15.81 -1.27 11.20
CA HIS A 239 -14.39 -1.03 11.44
C HIS A 239 -13.69 -0.54 10.17
N LEU A 240 -12.72 0.36 10.33
CA LEU A 240 -11.96 0.93 9.24
C LEU A 240 -10.48 0.49 9.34
N ILE A 241 -9.90 0.03 8.24
CA ILE A 241 -8.49 -0.39 8.15
C ILE A 241 -7.82 0.42 7.03
N VAL A 242 -6.91 1.31 7.40
CA VAL A 242 -6.22 2.22 6.48
C VAL A 242 -4.75 1.86 6.42
N ILE A 243 -4.33 1.28 5.28
CA ILE A 243 -2.96 0.81 5.05
C ILE A 243 -2.36 1.45 3.79
N SER A 244 -2.99 2.49 3.30
CA SER A 244 -2.62 3.13 2.03
C SER A 244 -1.75 4.36 2.24
N ARG A 245 -2.35 5.52 2.53
CA ARG A 245 -1.65 6.80 2.78
C ARG A 245 -2.44 7.64 3.78
N GLY A 246 -1.75 8.47 4.55
CA GLY A 246 -2.36 9.51 5.36
C GLY A 246 -3.16 10.51 4.53
N GLY A 247 -4.16 11.16 5.13
CA GLY A 247 -4.99 12.17 4.49
C GLY A 247 -6.19 11.65 3.68
N ILE A 248 -6.23 10.37 3.29
CA ILE A 248 -7.41 9.77 2.62
C ILE A 248 -8.61 9.77 3.58
N VAL A 249 -8.35 9.48 4.83
CA VAL A 249 -9.26 9.73 5.95
C VAL A 249 -8.62 10.85 6.77
N PRO A 250 -9.20 12.05 6.85
CA PRO A 250 -8.63 13.13 7.65
C PRO A 250 -8.50 12.71 9.11
N GLU A 251 -7.30 12.84 9.68
CA GLU A 251 -6.97 12.36 11.03
C GLU A 251 -7.90 12.91 12.12
N PRO A 252 -8.21 14.22 12.15
CA PRO A 252 -9.16 14.77 13.14
C PRO A 252 -10.58 14.19 12.99
N VAL A 253 -11.00 13.90 11.75
CA VAL A 253 -12.31 13.32 11.47
C VAL A 253 -12.38 11.89 11.98
N LEU A 254 -11.35 11.08 11.76
CA LEU A 254 -11.27 9.71 12.27
C LEU A 254 -11.28 9.67 13.80
N ALA A 255 -10.46 10.53 14.43
CA ALA A 255 -10.40 10.64 15.88
C ALA A 255 -11.77 11.02 16.48
N ALA A 256 -12.45 12.01 15.90
CA ALA A 256 -13.79 12.41 16.33
C ALA A 256 -14.83 11.29 16.14
N ALA A 257 -14.78 10.57 15.01
CA ALA A 257 -15.69 9.47 14.73
C ALA A 257 -15.54 8.31 15.73
N LEU A 258 -14.32 7.99 16.14
CA LEU A 258 -14.06 6.97 17.15
C LEU A 258 -14.48 7.41 18.55
N ARG A 259 -14.18 8.64 18.95
CA ARG A 259 -14.58 9.20 20.26
C ARG A 259 -16.10 9.30 20.42
N SER A 260 -16.82 9.61 19.36
CA SER A 260 -18.29 9.70 19.38
C SER A 260 -18.99 8.33 19.23
N GLY A 261 -18.26 7.24 19.00
CA GLY A 261 -18.85 5.92 18.74
C GLY A 261 -19.57 5.84 17.39
N LEU A 262 -19.23 6.69 16.44
CA LEU A 262 -19.72 6.62 15.05
C LEU A 262 -19.15 5.38 14.34
N LEU A 263 -17.94 4.96 14.71
CA LEU A 263 -17.28 3.72 14.30
C LEU A 263 -16.93 2.89 15.53
N ALA A 264 -16.98 1.57 15.39
CA ALA A 264 -16.61 0.64 16.45
C ALA A 264 -15.11 0.61 16.72
N GLY A 265 -14.30 0.81 15.71
CA GLY A 265 -12.84 0.85 15.82
C GLY A 265 -12.15 1.08 14.47
N ALA A 266 -10.86 1.32 14.54
CA ALA A 266 -10.03 1.45 13.33
C ALA A 266 -8.62 0.90 13.55
N VAL A 267 -7.95 0.58 12.43
CA VAL A 267 -6.51 0.32 12.34
C VAL A 267 -5.93 1.28 11.33
N ILE A 268 -4.86 1.96 11.69
CA ILE A 268 -4.15 2.91 10.83
C ILE A 268 -2.66 2.60 10.83
N ASP A 269 -2.10 2.51 9.63
CA ASP A 269 -0.66 2.22 9.42
C ASP A 269 0.07 3.37 8.73
N CYS A 270 -0.63 4.44 8.34
CA CYS A 270 -0.06 5.55 7.59
C CYS A 270 -0.65 6.89 8.06
N TYR A 271 0.19 7.93 8.04
CA TYR A 271 -0.12 9.23 8.62
C TYR A 271 0.16 10.36 7.63
N VAL A 272 -0.43 11.54 7.86
CA VAL A 272 -0.17 12.74 7.04
C VAL A 272 1.28 13.18 7.20
N GLN A 273 1.79 13.10 8.43
CA GLN A 273 3.20 13.38 8.72
C GLN A 273 3.88 12.12 9.26
N GLU A 274 4.93 11.67 8.61
CA GLU A 274 5.74 10.51 9.00
C GLU A 274 7.22 10.89 9.06
N PRO A 275 7.96 10.49 10.12
CA PRO A 275 7.49 9.72 11.29
C PRO A 275 6.58 10.54 12.20
N LEU A 276 5.61 9.88 12.86
CA LEU A 276 4.71 10.49 13.82
C LEU A 276 5.44 10.68 15.16
N ASN A 277 6.05 11.85 15.34
CA ASN A 277 6.82 12.20 16.54
C ASN A 277 6.09 13.26 17.36
N GLY A 278 6.17 13.13 18.68
CA GLY A 278 5.59 14.08 19.63
C GLY A 278 4.09 13.84 19.89
N PRO A 279 3.41 14.82 20.54
CA PRO A 279 2.01 14.67 20.90
C PRO A 279 1.13 14.65 19.64
N HIS A 280 0.30 13.62 19.53
CA HIS A 280 -0.68 13.49 18.47
C HIS A 280 -1.99 12.95 19.05
N GLU A 281 -3.14 13.40 18.52
CA GLU A 281 -4.45 13.06 19.06
C GLU A 281 -4.77 11.55 18.97
N PHE A 282 -4.18 10.83 18.04
CA PHE A 282 -4.38 9.40 17.90
C PHE A 282 -3.87 8.59 19.10
N PHE A 283 -2.81 9.05 19.80
CA PHE A 283 -2.32 8.35 20.99
C PHE A 283 -3.34 8.27 22.13
N SER A 284 -4.31 9.20 22.17
CA SER A 284 -5.41 9.22 23.13
C SER A 284 -6.76 8.82 22.55
N THR A 285 -6.82 8.44 21.26
CA THR A 285 -8.07 8.08 20.60
C THR A 285 -8.47 6.64 20.94
N PRO A 286 -9.67 6.40 21.49
CA PRO A 286 -10.11 5.06 21.85
C PRO A 286 -10.37 4.20 20.61
N ASN A 287 -10.26 2.88 20.78
CA ASN A 287 -10.56 1.88 19.74
C ASN A 287 -9.75 2.06 18.44
N LEU A 288 -8.58 2.65 18.54
CA LEU A 288 -7.64 2.84 17.45
C LEU A 288 -6.39 1.97 17.66
N ILE A 289 -6.09 1.11 16.71
CA ILE A 289 -4.81 0.41 16.60
C ILE A 289 -3.93 1.22 15.66
N MET A 290 -2.73 1.53 16.12
CA MET A 290 -1.73 2.32 15.38
C MET A 290 -0.49 1.48 15.12
N THR A 291 0.04 1.52 13.90
CA THR A 291 1.33 0.93 13.57
C THR A 291 2.18 1.91 12.74
N PRO A 292 3.51 1.83 12.82
CA PRO A 292 4.39 2.85 12.26
C PRO A 292 4.76 2.58 10.79
N HIS A 293 3.76 2.55 9.90
CA HIS A 293 3.88 2.31 8.46
C HIS A 293 4.67 1.03 8.14
N MET A 294 4.28 -0.07 8.78
CA MET A 294 4.99 -1.35 8.73
C MET A 294 4.24 -2.48 8.03
N SER A 295 3.00 -2.27 7.60
CA SER A 295 2.17 -3.31 6.98
C SER A 295 2.83 -3.97 5.76
N GLY A 296 3.66 -3.21 5.05
CA GLY A 296 4.42 -3.67 3.89
C GLY A 296 5.88 -4.07 4.19
N VAL A 297 6.32 -4.03 5.44
CA VAL A 297 7.69 -4.39 5.83
C VAL A 297 7.78 -5.88 6.12
N PHE A 298 8.61 -6.61 5.39
CA PHE A 298 8.76 -8.05 5.55
C PHE A 298 10.16 -8.54 5.16
N GLU A 299 10.56 -9.67 5.71
CA GLU A 299 11.79 -10.35 5.32
C GLU A 299 11.70 -10.89 3.89
N GLY A 300 12.77 -10.78 3.12
CA GLY A 300 12.80 -11.26 1.73
C GLY A 300 12.29 -10.27 0.68
N PHE A 301 11.87 -9.06 1.05
CA PHE A 301 11.45 -8.02 0.11
C PHE A 301 12.43 -7.83 -1.05
N TRP A 302 13.73 -7.81 -0.74
CA TRP A 302 14.76 -7.56 -1.74
C TRP A 302 14.91 -8.67 -2.78
N ASN A 303 14.61 -9.92 -2.45
CA ASN A 303 14.59 -10.99 -3.46
C ASN A 303 13.52 -10.69 -4.52
N LEU A 304 12.29 -10.36 -4.08
CA LEU A 304 11.19 -10.01 -5.00
C LEU A 304 11.46 -8.71 -5.77
N MET A 305 12.09 -7.76 -5.10
CA MET A 305 12.46 -6.49 -5.73
C MET A 305 13.51 -6.67 -6.83
N VAL A 306 14.50 -7.54 -6.60
CA VAL A 306 15.53 -7.84 -7.60
C VAL A 306 14.98 -8.66 -8.76
N ASP A 307 14.04 -9.59 -8.50
CA ASP A 307 13.33 -10.30 -9.56
C ASP A 307 12.58 -9.34 -10.49
N LEU A 308 11.83 -8.37 -9.91
CA LEU A 308 11.16 -7.32 -10.68
C LEU A 308 12.15 -6.43 -11.43
N LEU A 309 13.26 -6.06 -10.78
CA LEU A 309 14.31 -5.23 -11.37
C LEU A 309 14.96 -5.93 -12.56
N ALA A 310 15.31 -7.22 -12.41
CA ALA A 310 15.89 -8.03 -13.46
C ALA A 310 14.93 -8.19 -14.66
N GLU A 311 13.65 -8.43 -14.40
CA GLU A 311 12.65 -8.51 -15.45
C GLU A 311 12.46 -7.15 -16.18
N ASN A 312 12.40 -6.05 -15.45
CA ASN A 312 12.32 -4.72 -16.06
C ASN A 312 13.58 -4.36 -16.84
N LEU A 313 14.77 -4.72 -16.33
CA LEU A 313 16.03 -4.54 -17.05
C LEU A 313 16.04 -5.33 -18.36
N ARG A 314 15.61 -6.59 -18.35
CA ARG A 314 15.46 -7.43 -19.54
C ARG A 314 14.49 -6.79 -20.54
N ARG A 315 13.35 -6.29 -20.09
CA ARG A 315 12.36 -5.61 -20.91
C ARG A 315 12.91 -4.33 -21.53
N PHE A 316 13.64 -3.54 -20.73
CA PHE A 316 14.30 -2.33 -21.23
C PHE A 316 15.27 -2.65 -22.37
N LEU A 317 16.15 -3.65 -22.19
CA LEU A 317 17.16 -4.05 -23.18
C LEU A 317 16.52 -4.61 -24.47
N THR A 318 15.35 -5.22 -24.38
CA THR A 318 14.63 -5.78 -25.55
C THR A 318 13.60 -4.80 -26.16
N GLY A 319 13.48 -3.59 -25.61
CA GLY A 319 12.45 -2.63 -26.05
C GLY A 319 11.01 -3.00 -25.69
N ALA A 320 10.81 -4.00 -24.80
CA ALA A 320 9.50 -4.38 -24.31
C ALA A 320 8.96 -3.37 -23.27
N PRO A 321 7.63 -3.21 -23.14
CA PRO A 321 7.06 -2.34 -22.12
C PRO A 321 7.48 -2.73 -20.70
N LEU A 322 7.92 -1.76 -19.89
CA LEU A 322 8.27 -1.99 -18.49
C LEU A 322 7.01 -2.34 -17.65
N LEU A 323 7.18 -3.24 -16.69
CA LEU A 323 6.16 -3.56 -15.70
C LEU A 323 6.00 -2.39 -14.71
N ASN A 324 4.81 -2.21 -14.19
CA ASN A 324 4.49 -1.23 -13.14
C ASN A 324 4.85 0.22 -13.50
N ARG A 325 4.76 0.57 -14.79
CA ARG A 325 5.06 1.92 -15.24
C ARG A 325 4.03 2.91 -14.70
N VAL A 326 4.51 3.95 -14.04
CA VAL A 326 3.69 5.05 -13.54
C VAL A 326 3.10 5.83 -14.70
N SER A 327 1.80 6.04 -14.67
CA SER A 327 1.12 6.96 -15.59
C SER A 327 1.32 8.40 -15.10
N HIS A 328 2.12 9.19 -15.82
CA HIS A 328 2.34 10.60 -15.47
C HIS A 328 1.03 11.41 -15.39
N ARG A 329 0.01 11.03 -16.19
CA ARG A 329 -1.31 11.67 -16.20
C ARG A 329 -2.16 11.31 -14.97
N LEU A 330 -2.04 10.08 -14.47
CA LEU A 330 -2.86 9.57 -13.36
C LEU A 330 -2.16 9.74 -12.01
N GLY A 331 -0.82 9.91 -12.00
CA GLY A 331 0.00 10.03 -10.81
C GLY A 331 0.30 8.69 -10.12
N TYR A 332 -0.03 7.53 -10.74
CA TYR A 332 0.24 6.19 -10.23
C TYR A 332 0.23 5.14 -11.34
#